data_92cbdae81753d74645537a5fe7fb5ab2
#
_entry.id   92cbdae81753d74645537a5fe7fb5ab2
#
_cell.length_a   1.000
_cell.length_b   1.000
_cell.length_c   1.000
_cell.angle_alpha   90.00
_cell.angle_beta   90.00
_cell.angle_gamma   90.00
#
_symmetry.space_group_name_H-M   'P 1'
#
loop_
_entity.id
_entity.type
_entity.pdbx_description
1 polymer ?
#
loop_
_entity_poly.entity_id
_entity_poly.type
_entity_poly.pdbx_seq_one_letter_code
_entity_poly.pdbx_strand_id
1 'polypeptide(L)'
;MEFSVFFVTLQKRQIMNTSFWESNLFQTLVLIVTIGATIGIALWQFYAHKRKELRNAVSILLLQINDIEKNIEYILSEGLINGCIQEVPIHYSTIIFEENQWNKYAHSVVGHISQEAFEKIDTFFKVAQRIREQQIYIKQKIQLSTENKAYYYYSAVY
;
A
#
# COMPACT_ATOMS: atom_id res chain seq x y z
N MET A 1 21.12 -8.79 76.99
CA MET A 1 22.14 -9.16 76.00
C MET A 1 21.57 -9.60 74.63
N GLU A 2 20.30 -9.90 74.56
CA GLU A 2 19.68 -10.38 73.24
C GLU A 2 19.27 -9.31 72.28
N PHE A 3 19.01 -8.08 72.71
CA PHE A 3 18.60 -7.00 71.83
C PHE A 3 19.70 -6.50 70.83
N SER A 4 20.96 -6.58 71.27
CA SER A 4 22.07 -6.14 70.38
C SER A 4 22.32 -7.11 69.23
N VAL A 5 22.08 -8.38 69.37
CA VAL A 5 22.25 -9.40 68.35
C VAL A 5 21.17 -9.30 67.33
N PHE A 6 19.93 -8.96 67.70
CA PHE A 6 18.80 -8.76 66.79
C PHE A 6 19.00 -7.51 65.89
N PHE A 7 19.48 -6.44 66.47
CA PHE A 7 19.77 -5.21 65.71
C PHE A 7 20.91 -5.41 64.73
N VAL A 8 21.96 -6.10 65.09
CA VAL A 8 23.08 -6.43 64.20
C VAL A 8 22.62 -7.36 63.06
N THR A 9 21.70 -8.27 63.31
CA THR A 9 21.15 -9.19 62.29
C THR A 9 20.23 -8.47 61.32
N LEU A 10 19.41 -7.53 61.77
CA LEU A 10 18.58 -6.67 60.93
C LEU A 10 19.43 -5.72 60.09
N GLN A 11 20.43 -5.11 60.66
CA GLN A 11 21.36 -4.24 59.94
C GLN A 11 22.16 -5.01 58.87
N LYS A 12 22.61 -6.23 59.18
CA LYS A 12 23.24 -7.11 58.20
C LYS A 12 22.31 -7.54 57.06
N ARG A 13 21.02 -7.78 57.33
CA ARG A 13 20.01 -8.04 56.30
C ARG A 13 19.74 -6.83 55.41
N GLN A 14 19.68 -5.61 55.98
CA GLN A 14 19.53 -4.39 55.19
C GLN A 14 20.77 -4.13 54.33
N ILE A 15 21.96 -4.31 54.85
CA ILE A 15 23.22 -4.10 54.10
C ILE A 15 23.36 -5.15 52.98
N MET A 16 22.95 -6.41 53.17
CA MET A 16 22.96 -7.42 52.12
C MET A 16 21.93 -7.12 51.00
N ASN A 17 20.78 -6.56 51.37
CA ASN A 17 19.78 -6.17 50.36
C ASN A 17 20.23 -4.95 49.53
N THR A 18 20.82 -3.95 50.16
CA THR A 18 21.33 -2.77 49.42
C THR A 18 22.53 -3.13 48.54
N SER A 19 23.44 -4.00 49.02
CA SER A 19 24.60 -4.41 48.23
C SER A 19 24.25 -5.25 46.98
N PHE A 20 23.13 -6.00 47.02
CA PHE A 20 22.65 -6.76 45.86
C PHE A 20 22.14 -5.81 44.75
N TRP A 21 21.36 -4.78 45.10
CA TRP A 21 20.84 -3.79 44.17
C TRP A 21 21.92 -2.86 43.62
N GLU A 22 23.00 -2.65 44.38
CA GLU A 22 24.17 -1.85 43.97
C GLU A 22 25.23 -2.70 43.27
N SER A 23 25.07 -4.01 43.19
CA SER A 23 26.05 -4.88 42.53
C SER A 23 26.08 -4.62 41.03
N ASN A 24 27.28 -4.53 40.45
CA ASN A 24 27.50 -4.38 39.01
C ASN A 24 26.78 -5.48 38.22
N LEU A 25 26.59 -6.66 38.77
CA LEU A 25 25.86 -7.79 38.17
C LEU A 25 24.37 -7.48 38.01
N PHE A 26 23.72 -6.88 39.01
CA PHE A 26 22.32 -6.50 38.95
C PHE A 26 22.09 -5.40 37.94
N GLN A 27 22.92 -4.37 37.94
CA GLN A 27 22.85 -3.29 36.96
C GLN A 27 23.05 -3.81 35.52
N THR A 28 24.02 -4.73 35.33
CA THR A 28 24.25 -5.37 34.03
C THR A 28 23.05 -6.19 33.59
N LEU A 29 22.42 -6.94 34.50
CA LEU A 29 21.24 -7.75 34.21
C LEU A 29 20.03 -6.87 33.83
N VAL A 30 19.80 -5.78 34.56
CA VAL A 30 18.76 -4.78 34.21
C VAL A 30 19.00 -4.17 32.85
N LEU A 31 20.26 -3.85 32.54
CA LEU A 31 20.63 -3.28 31.22
C LEU A 31 20.34 -4.28 30.09
N ILE A 32 20.72 -5.55 30.27
CA ILE A 32 20.47 -6.61 29.27
C ILE A 32 18.95 -6.79 29.04
N VAL A 33 18.16 -6.85 30.11
CA VAL A 33 16.70 -6.99 30.04
C VAL A 33 16.08 -5.78 29.34
N THR A 34 16.54 -4.58 29.67
CA THR A 34 16.04 -3.34 29.05
C THR A 34 16.34 -3.29 27.55
N ILE A 35 17.58 -3.63 27.15
CA ILE A 35 17.97 -3.71 25.73
C ILE A 35 17.13 -4.78 25.02
N GLY A 36 16.98 -5.97 25.61
CA GLY A 36 16.17 -7.05 25.05
C GLY A 36 14.71 -6.65 24.86
N ALA A 37 14.11 -6.01 25.84
CA ALA A 37 12.75 -5.49 25.77
C ALA A 37 12.60 -4.43 24.67
N THR A 38 13.54 -3.50 24.59
CA THR A 38 13.54 -2.44 23.55
C THR A 38 13.63 -3.03 22.15
N ILE A 39 14.53 -3.98 21.92
CA ILE A 39 14.65 -4.69 20.65
C ILE A 39 13.36 -5.45 20.33
N GLY A 40 12.79 -6.16 21.31
CA GLY A 40 11.53 -6.89 21.15
C GLY A 40 10.37 -5.98 20.72
N ILE A 41 10.22 -4.83 21.38
CA ILE A 41 9.19 -3.83 21.03
C ILE A 41 9.43 -3.28 19.63
N ALA A 42 10.66 -2.93 19.28
CA ALA A 42 11.00 -2.41 17.97
C ALA A 42 10.71 -3.42 16.85
N LEU A 43 11.07 -4.69 17.04
CA LEU A 43 10.75 -5.76 16.09
C LEU A 43 9.24 -5.97 15.96
N TRP A 44 8.50 -6.00 17.07
CA TRP A 44 7.05 -6.13 17.04
C TRP A 44 6.37 -4.98 16.30
N GLN A 45 6.78 -3.74 16.55
CA GLN A 45 6.28 -2.56 15.83
C GLN A 45 6.60 -2.64 14.33
N PHE A 46 7.80 -3.06 13.97
CA PHE A 46 8.20 -3.24 12.58
C PHE A 46 7.33 -4.28 11.85
N TYR A 47 7.08 -5.45 12.47
CA TYR A 47 6.21 -6.47 11.89
C TYR A 47 4.74 -6.02 11.81
N ALA A 48 4.24 -5.33 12.84
CA ALA A 48 2.89 -4.79 12.84
C ALA A 48 2.70 -3.74 11.73
N HIS A 49 3.69 -2.87 11.53
CA HIS A 49 3.68 -1.85 10.48
C HIS A 49 3.70 -2.49 9.08
N LYS A 50 4.59 -3.45 8.84
CA LYS A 50 4.62 -4.20 7.56
C LYS A 50 3.30 -4.90 7.24
N ARG A 51 2.67 -5.53 8.22
CA ARG A 51 1.35 -6.16 8.01
C ARG A 51 0.27 -5.14 7.64
N LYS A 52 0.30 -3.95 8.25
CA LYS A 52 -0.63 -2.87 7.96
C LYS A 52 -0.40 -2.31 6.55
N GLU A 53 0.84 -2.08 6.16
CA GLU A 53 1.20 -1.63 4.80
C GLU A 53 0.75 -2.62 3.73
N LEU A 54 1.03 -3.92 3.92
CA LEU A 54 0.58 -4.95 3.00
C LEU A 54 -0.94 -4.97 2.87
N ARG A 55 -1.67 -4.91 3.99
CA ARG A 55 -3.14 -4.89 3.97
C ARG A 55 -3.68 -3.68 3.22
N ASN A 56 -3.09 -2.51 3.44
CA ASN A 56 -3.47 -1.29 2.74
C ASN A 56 -3.17 -1.40 1.23
N ALA A 57 -2.00 -1.90 0.85
CA ALA A 57 -1.63 -2.12 -0.55
C ALA A 57 -2.62 -3.06 -1.26
N VAL A 58 -2.93 -4.20 -0.65
CA VAL A 58 -3.91 -5.16 -1.19
C VAL A 58 -5.29 -4.54 -1.32
N SER A 59 -5.75 -3.78 -0.31
CA SER A 59 -7.06 -3.10 -0.37
C SER A 59 -7.13 -2.09 -1.50
N ILE A 60 -6.10 -1.29 -1.71
CA ILE A 60 -6.03 -0.31 -2.81
C ILE A 60 -6.05 -1.01 -4.17
N LEU A 61 -5.29 -2.10 -4.32
CA LEU A 61 -5.26 -2.87 -5.57
C LEU A 61 -6.60 -3.54 -5.87
N LEU A 62 -7.27 -4.10 -4.86
CA LEU A 62 -8.60 -4.70 -5.02
C LEU A 62 -9.64 -3.65 -5.41
N LEU A 63 -9.61 -2.47 -4.80
CA LEU A 63 -10.49 -1.36 -5.19
C LEU A 63 -10.24 -0.97 -6.64
N GLN A 64 -8.99 -0.82 -7.06
CA GLN A 64 -8.67 -0.47 -8.44
C GLN A 64 -9.11 -1.54 -9.44
N ILE A 65 -8.92 -2.84 -9.14
CA ILE A 65 -9.38 -3.94 -9.99
C ILE A 65 -10.91 -3.83 -10.17
N ASN A 66 -11.65 -3.67 -9.08
CA ASN A 66 -13.09 -3.54 -9.10
C ASN A 66 -13.57 -2.30 -9.88
N ASP A 67 -12.87 -1.18 -9.77
CA ASP A 67 -13.18 0.03 -10.53
C ASP A 67 -12.88 -0.15 -12.03
N ILE A 68 -11.77 -0.82 -12.38
CA ILE A 68 -11.45 -1.16 -13.78
C ILE A 68 -12.53 -2.08 -14.36
N GLU A 69 -12.94 -3.12 -13.64
CA GLU A 69 -14.00 -4.04 -14.08
C GLU A 69 -15.31 -3.28 -14.34
N LYS A 70 -15.77 -2.46 -13.40
CA LYS A 70 -16.97 -1.64 -13.56
C LYS A 70 -16.88 -0.69 -14.76
N ASN A 71 -15.74 -0.04 -14.96
CA ASN A 71 -15.55 0.87 -16.08
C ASN A 71 -15.55 0.12 -17.42
N ILE A 72 -14.97 -1.08 -17.47
CA ILE A 72 -15.04 -1.96 -18.66
C ILE A 72 -16.48 -2.40 -18.92
N GLU A 73 -17.21 -2.86 -17.89
CA GLU A 73 -18.62 -3.23 -18.02
C GLU A 73 -19.48 -2.06 -18.52
N TYR A 74 -19.26 -0.87 -17.98
CA TYR A 74 -19.92 0.34 -18.44
C TYR A 74 -19.63 0.63 -19.94
N ILE A 75 -18.37 0.58 -20.34
CA ILE A 75 -17.98 0.80 -21.75
C ILE A 75 -18.60 -0.26 -22.66
N LEU A 76 -18.66 -1.52 -22.24
CA LEU A 76 -19.28 -2.60 -23.01
C LEU A 76 -20.79 -2.46 -23.10
N SER A 77 -21.46 -2.09 -22.02
CA SER A 77 -22.92 -1.95 -22.00
C SER A 77 -23.41 -0.76 -22.82
N GLU A 78 -22.73 0.36 -22.72
CA GLU A 78 -23.12 1.61 -23.39
C GLU A 78 -22.45 1.77 -24.78
N GLY A 79 -21.28 1.13 -24.99
CA GLY A 79 -20.47 1.27 -26.20
C GLY A 79 -20.80 0.26 -27.30
N LEU A 80 -21.46 -0.86 -26.96
CA LEU A 80 -21.80 -1.92 -27.92
C LEU A 80 -23.32 -2.03 -28.03
N ILE A 81 -23.92 -1.41 -29.02
CA ILE A 81 -25.32 -1.65 -29.40
C ILE A 81 -25.34 -2.54 -30.63
N ASN A 82 -26.00 -3.69 -30.53
CA ASN A 82 -26.12 -4.69 -31.60
C ASN A 82 -24.77 -5.15 -32.17
N GLY A 83 -23.74 -5.28 -31.33
CA GLY A 83 -22.39 -5.71 -31.73
C GLY A 83 -21.56 -4.67 -32.49
N CYS A 84 -22.07 -3.46 -32.67
CA CYS A 84 -21.37 -2.35 -33.29
C CYS A 84 -20.88 -1.35 -32.23
N ILE A 85 -19.64 -0.91 -32.32
CA ILE A 85 -19.09 0.16 -31.47
C ILE A 85 -19.80 1.45 -31.87
N GLN A 86 -20.50 2.06 -30.90
CA GLN A 86 -21.12 3.36 -31.10
C GLN A 86 -20.07 4.46 -31.00
N GLU A 87 -19.97 5.32 -31.97
CA GLU A 87 -19.11 6.53 -32.00
C GLU A 87 -19.62 7.61 -31.03
N VAL A 88 -20.02 7.27 -29.83
CA VAL A 88 -20.49 8.28 -28.87
C VAL A 88 -19.30 8.84 -28.10
N PRO A 89 -19.08 10.16 -28.10
CA PRO A 89 -17.94 10.80 -27.43
C PRO A 89 -17.79 10.43 -25.94
N ILE A 90 -18.89 10.05 -25.31
CA ILE A 90 -18.93 9.70 -23.89
C ILE A 90 -18.07 8.47 -23.56
N HIS A 91 -17.93 7.50 -24.49
CA HIS A 91 -17.13 6.28 -24.29
C HIS A 91 -15.63 6.57 -24.27
N TYR A 92 -15.22 7.63 -24.93
CA TYR A 92 -13.82 8.07 -24.96
C TYR A 92 -13.48 9.00 -23.79
N SER A 93 -14.48 9.52 -23.08
CA SER A 93 -14.27 10.39 -21.92
C SER A 93 -14.00 9.61 -20.63
N THR A 94 -14.52 8.39 -20.52
CA THR A 94 -14.35 7.54 -19.32
C THR A 94 -13.07 6.73 -19.46
N ILE A 95 -12.00 7.20 -18.84
CA ILE A 95 -10.73 6.46 -18.75
C ILE A 95 -10.92 5.33 -17.73
N ILE A 96 -10.48 4.10 -18.08
CA ILE A 96 -10.68 2.94 -17.20
C ILE A 96 -9.99 3.08 -15.85
N PHE A 97 -8.88 3.80 -15.75
CA PHE A 97 -8.25 4.26 -14.52
C PHE A 97 -7.26 5.40 -14.79
N GLU A 98 -7.00 6.24 -13.79
CA GLU A 98 -6.10 7.39 -13.95
C GLU A 98 -4.64 7.01 -13.76
N GLU A 99 -4.31 6.33 -12.67
CA GLU A 99 -2.96 5.94 -12.27
C GLU A 99 -2.88 4.44 -12.02
N ASN A 100 -1.81 3.79 -12.52
CA ASN A 100 -1.60 2.37 -12.31
C ASN A 100 -1.01 2.11 -10.91
N GLN A 101 -1.86 1.77 -9.95
CA GLN A 101 -1.47 1.49 -8.57
C GLN A 101 -0.63 0.20 -8.45
N TRP A 102 -0.72 -0.73 -9.42
CA TRP A 102 0.11 -1.92 -9.44
C TRP A 102 1.60 -1.57 -9.48
N ASN A 103 2.02 -0.62 -10.30
CA ASN A 103 3.41 -0.17 -10.38
C ASN A 103 3.94 0.32 -9.03
N LYS A 104 3.06 0.90 -8.20
CA LYS A 104 3.40 1.43 -6.88
C LYS A 104 3.46 0.35 -5.80
N TYR A 105 2.55 -0.61 -5.84
CA TYR A 105 2.33 -1.55 -4.72
C TYR A 105 2.75 -2.99 -5.01
N ALA A 106 3.12 -3.35 -6.26
CA ALA A 106 3.53 -4.71 -6.62
C ALA A 106 4.66 -5.25 -5.73
N HIS A 107 5.65 -4.41 -5.40
CA HIS A 107 6.76 -4.79 -4.55
C HIS A 107 6.36 -5.17 -3.11
N SER A 108 5.26 -4.60 -2.60
CA SER A 108 4.74 -4.90 -1.26
C SER A 108 3.97 -6.23 -1.23
N VAL A 109 3.49 -6.69 -2.39
CA VAL A 109 2.68 -7.91 -2.54
C VAL A 109 3.56 -9.10 -2.92
N VAL A 110 4.67 -8.87 -3.63
CA VAL A 110 5.63 -9.90 -4.01
C VAL A 110 6.15 -10.65 -2.77
N GLY A 111 6.16 -11.97 -2.80
CA GLY A 111 6.55 -12.80 -1.66
C GLY A 111 5.41 -13.12 -0.66
N HIS A 112 4.22 -12.51 -0.82
CA HIS A 112 3.03 -12.77 -0.01
C HIS A 112 1.92 -13.52 -0.76
N ILE A 113 2.03 -13.61 -2.07
CA ILE A 113 1.13 -14.38 -2.95
C ILE A 113 1.93 -15.39 -3.76
N SER A 114 1.24 -16.39 -4.34
CA SER A 114 1.89 -17.35 -5.22
C SER A 114 2.39 -16.66 -6.49
N GLN A 115 3.45 -17.22 -7.09
CA GLN A 115 4.01 -16.73 -8.35
C GLN A 115 2.93 -16.68 -9.45
N GLU A 116 2.09 -17.70 -9.55
CA GLU A 116 1.00 -17.76 -10.52
C GLU A 116 -0.02 -16.63 -10.32
N ALA A 117 -0.40 -16.34 -9.07
CA ALA A 117 -1.31 -15.25 -8.76
C ALA A 117 -0.69 -13.88 -9.09
N PHE A 118 0.60 -13.71 -8.79
CA PHE A 118 1.33 -12.48 -9.14
C PHE A 118 1.33 -12.25 -10.65
N GLU A 119 1.65 -13.25 -11.44
CA GLU A 119 1.69 -13.16 -12.91
C GLU A 119 0.32 -12.86 -13.52
N LYS A 120 -0.76 -13.43 -12.97
CA LYS A 120 -2.13 -13.11 -13.40
C LYS A 120 -2.49 -11.66 -13.14
N ILE A 121 -2.20 -11.16 -11.95
CA ILE A 121 -2.46 -9.76 -11.58
C ILE A 121 -1.61 -8.81 -12.43
N ASP A 122 -0.34 -9.10 -12.60
CA ASP A 122 0.58 -8.32 -13.42
C ASP A 122 0.11 -8.24 -14.89
N THR A 123 -0.33 -9.38 -15.43
CA THR A 123 -0.91 -9.47 -16.78
C THR A 123 -2.19 -8.65 -16.89
N PHE A 124 -3.08 -8.72 -15.90
CA PHE A 124 -4.31 -7.92 -15.85
C PHE A 124 -3.99 -6.43 -15.93
N PHE A 125 -3.10 -5.92 -15.08
CA PHE A 125 -2.74 -4.50 -15.08
C PHE A 125 -2.00 -4.06 -16.35
N LYS A 126 -1.19 -4.93 -16.98
CA LYS A 126 -0.57 -4.65 -18.28
C LYS A 126 -1.60 -4.52 -19.40
N VAL A 127 -2.60 -5.39 -19.43
CA VAL A 127 -3.70 -5.30 -20.41
C VAL A 127 -4.53 -4.04 -20.19
N ALA A 128 -4.92 -3.77 -18.93
CA ALA A 128 -5.64 -2.56 -18.58
C ALA A 128 -4.87 -1.28 -18.97
N GLN A 129 -3.56 -1.27 -18.75
CA GLN A 129 -2.69 -0.16 -19.15
C GLN A 129 -2.69 0.07 -20.65
N ARG A 130 -2.65 -1.00 -21.46
CA ARG A 130 -2.74 -0.89 -22.92
C ARG A 130 -4.09 -0.31 -23.38
N ILE A 131 -5.19 -0.75 -22.77
CA ILE A 131 -6.52 -0.20 -23.06
C ILE A 131 -6.54 1.31 -22.75
N ARG A 132 -6.06 1.72 -21.59
CA ARG A 132 -5.97 3.12 -21.20
C ARG A 132 -5.16 3.95 -22.20
N GLU A 133 -4.02 3.44 -22.64
CA GLU A 133 -3.18 4.13 -23.63
C GLU A 133 -3.90 4.31 -24.96
N GLN A 134 -4.65 3.31 -25.43
CA GLN A 134 -5.48 3.42 -26.62
C GLN A 134 -6.61 4.44 -26.42
N GLN A 135 -7.26 4.48 -25.27
CA GLN A 135 -8.29 5.49 -24.97
C GLN A 135 -7.72 6.91 -25.01
N ILE A 136 -6.55 7.13 -24.41
CA ILE A 136 -5.87 8.45 -24.46
C ILE A 136 -5.52 8.83 -25.89
N TYR A 137 -4.98 7.89 -26.66
CA TYR A 137 -4.64 8.12 -28.07
C TYR A 137 -5.87 8.51 -28.90
N ILE A 138 -6.98 7.79 -28.77
CA ILE A 138 -8.24 8.07 -29.45
C ILE A 138 -8.76 9.44 -29.04
N LYS A 139 -8.77 9.76 -27.75
CA LYS A 139 -9.21 11.06 -27.22
C LYS A 139 -8.42 12.21 -27.84
N GLN A 140 -7.09 12.09 -27.91
CA GLN A 140 -6.22 13.09 -28.55
C GLN A 140 -6.55 13.28 -30.05
N LYS A 141 -6.79 12.17 -30.78
CA LYS A 141 -7.14 12.23 -32.21
C LYS A 141 -8.48 12.90 -32.43
N ILE A 142 -9.48 12.65 -31.61
CA ILE A 142 -10.79 13.29 -31.67
C ILE A 142 -10.66 14.79 -31.39
N GLN A 143 -9.90 15.20 -30.37
CA GLN A 143 -9.67 16.62 -30.07
C GLN A 143 -9.03 17.34 -31.24
N LEU A 144 -7.93 16.81 -31.79
CA LEU A 144 -7.26 17.38 -32.97
C LEU A 144 -8.18 17.49 -34.20
N SER A 145 -9.03 16.49 -34.42
CA SER A 145 -10.02 16.51 -35.52
C SER A 145 -11.07 17.61 -35.33
N THR A 146 -11.50 17.84 -34.09
CA THR A 146 -12.49 18.87 -33.74
C THR A 146 -11.89 20.26 -33.86
N GLU A 147 -10.67 20.48 -33.41
CA GLU A 147 -9.94 21.75 -33.56
C GLU A 147 -9.68 22.08 -35.02
N ASN A 148 -9.26 21.12 -35.83
CA ASN A 148 -9.06 21.31 -37.26
C ASN A 148 -10.37 21.67 -37.99
N LYS A 149 -11.50 21.00 -37.65
CA LYS A 149 -12.81 21.36 -38.20
C LYS A 149 -13.20 22.79 -37.84
N ALA A 150 -13.01 23.19 -36.58
CA ALA A 150 -13.28 24.57 -36.15
C ALA A 150 -12.42 25.57 -36.94
N TYR A 151 -11.13 25.29 -37.12
CA TYR A 151 -10.23 26.13 -37.89
C TYR A 151 -10.70 26.30 -39.38
N TYR A 152 -11.10 25.23 -40.03
CA TYR A 152 -11.64 25.29 -41.39
C TYR A 152 -12.97 26.04 -41.46
N TYR A 153 -13.84 25.93 -40.46
CA TYR A 153 -15.09 26.72 -40.42
C TYR A 153 -14.80 28.22 -40.27
N TYR A 154 -13.90 28.62 -39.40
CA TYR A 154 -13.54 30.04 -39.22
C TYR A 154 -12.79 30.62 -40.41
N SER A 155 -11.92 29.86 -41.07
CA SER A 155 -11.20 30.33 -42.26
C SER A 155 -12.06 30.40 -43.51
N ALA A 156 -13.23 29.75 -43.56
CA ALA A 156 -14.17 29.80 -44.68
C ALA A 156 -15.21 30.94 -44.55
N VAL A 157 -15.29 31.60 -43.40
CA VAL A 157 -16.27 32.67 -43.10
C VAL A 157 -15.63 34.06 -43.21
N TYR A 158 -14.32 34.16 -43.36
CA TYR A 158 -13.56 35.39 -43.59
C TYR A 158 -12.80 35.30 -44.92
#